data_160252876643f943cd2f7134a090d927
#
_entry.id   160252876643f943cd2f7134a090d927
#
_cell.length_a   1.000
_cell.length_b   1.000
_cell.length_c   1.000
_cell.angle_alpha   90.00
_cell.angle_beta   90.00
_cell.angle_gamma   90.00
#
_symmetry.space_group_name_H-M   'P 1'
#
loop_
_entity.id
_entity.type
_entity.pdbx_description
1 polymer ?
#
loop_
_entity_poly.entity_id
_entity_poly.type
_entity_poly.pdbx_seq_one_letter_code
_entity_poly.pdbx_strand_id
1 'polypeptide(L)'
;MLKFIFKFAKKYWLGLALMLIFTVLSAKINLDLPQYTAKIITEGVAMKNMEAIYLNGFHMIGLSLLSGALMLAGIFFASRSAGAMVRDIRHATFEKIENFSMNEFGKFSVSSLTTRITNDARQFQQTFTMIMRMGIYAPIVGVGAIINTLAISGSMSWIMVVTIFSIITLTTIIGIFAVPKLKIFQTKLDELNMQTRQTITGLRVIRAYRKEKVEEEKFDEINKEMLKMNIFFERIFGLISPYMTMVSGLGLVAIAWIGSYFVKSGEISIGDVTSLTQYLAQVTFAFVMLSMIFISIPRMNVAIKRLGEILDEEISVKDKTKTQKMPKTFDLTFENVSFVYPDSEEAVLENINFSVKQGETIAVIGGTGSGKSTIAKLIPRFYDVSKGEIKLGGVDIRDLKQSELHDLIGYVPQKANLFSGNIRENINYGSSKNLSDEEIIEALKIAQAWDFVQKLPEDLNEKVSQGGKNFSGGQKQRLSIARAIASKAPILIFDDSFSALDYKTDAKLRAELAIKTKSQTKFIVAQRVTSIMQADKIIVLDGGKIVGIGIHGELLKNNEIYREIASSQLSDEEIETQIKDFEKQKSAPKTKKEVKKAVSVSKKIAKKSLRKAVAKKSKKGVK
;
A
#
# COMPACT_ATOMS: atom_id res chain seq x y z
N MET A 1 -17.64 -13.41 -2.90
CA MET A 1 -17.45 -13.52 -1.44
C MET A 1 -17.18 -14.96 -0.98
N LEU A 2 -18.11 -15.89 -1.12
CA LEU A 2 -17.93 -17.28 -0.62
C LEU A 2 -16.70 -17.99 -1.19
N LYS A 3 -16.42 -17.86 -2.51
CA LYS A 3 -15.24 -18.44 -3.16
C LYS A 3 -13.92 -17.91 -2.54
N PHE A 4 -13.87 -16.62 -2.23
CA PHE A 4 -12.71 -15.99 -1.58
C PHE A 4 -12.51 -16.55 -0.15
N ILE A 5 -13.60 -16.57 0.65
CA ILE A 5 -13.56 -17.10 2.02
C ILE A 5 -13.11 -18.56 1.98
N PHE A 6 -13.71 -19.40 1.13
CA PHE A 6 -13.39 -20.83 1.03
C PHE A 6 -11.94 -21.09 0.63
N LYS A 7 -11.36 -20.27 -0.26
CA LYS A 7 -9.95 -20.37 -0.67
C LYS A 7 -8.99 -20.34 0.54
N PHE A 8 -9.24 -19.45 1.51
CA PHE A 8 -8.38 -19.30 2.68
C PHE A 8 -8.87 -20.13 3.88
N ALA A 9 -10.19 -20.37 4.03
CA ALA A 9 -10.75 -21.14 5.14
C ALA A 9 -10.41 -22.63 5.07
N LYS A 10 -10.30 -23.21 3.87
CA LYS A 10 -10.00 -24.64 3.66
C LYS A 10 -8.79 -25.12 4.47
N LYS A 11 -7.76 -24.30 4.60
CA LYS A 11 -6.54 -24.64 5.36
C LYS A 11 -6.79 -24.76 6.87
N TYR A 12 -7.81 -24.08 7.40
CA TYR A 12 -8.12 -23.97 8.82
C TYR A 12 -9.40 -24.69 9.21
N TRP A 13 -9.86 -25.66 8.39
CA TRP A 13 -11.13 -26.37 8.56
C TRP A 13 -11.27 -27.02 9.95
N LEU A 14 -10.18 -27.60 10.48
CA LEU A 14 -10.21 -28.25 11.80
C LEU A 14 -10.51 -27.26 12.92
N GLY A 15 -9.85 -26.09 12.92
CA GLY A 15 -10.13 -25.05 13.90
C GLY A 15 -11.54 -24.50 13.80
N LEU A 16 -12.06 -24.35 12.57
CA LEU A 16 -13.44 -23.91 12.34
C LEU A 16 -14.45 -24.98 12.74
N ALA A 17 -14.16 -26.28 12.53
CA ALA A 17 -15.00 -27.38 12.97
C ALA A 17 -15.06 -27.47 14.52
N LEU A 18 -13.92 -27.38 15.20
CA LEU A 18 -13.87 -27.35 16.67
C LEU A 18 -14.65 -26.15 17.23
N MET A 19 -14.47 -24.97 16.66
CA MET A 19 -15.24 -23.78 17.02
C MET A 19 -16.76 -24.04 16.88
N LEU A 20 -17.19 -24.62 15.75
CA LEU A 20 -18.59 -24.96 15.51
C LEU A 20 -19.12 -25.91 16.56
N ILE A 21 -18.41 -27.01 16.85
CA ILE A 21 -18.79 -28.00 17.87
C ILE A 21 -18.95 -27.34 19.23
N PHE A 22 -17.95 -26.58 19.69
CA PHE A 22 -18.02 -25.92 20.98
C PHE A 22 -19.13 -24.87 21.07
N THR A 23 -19.38 -24.13 19.99
CA THR A 23 -20.48 -23.15 19.92
C THR A 23 -21.84 -23.82 19.97
N VAL A 24 -22.04 -24.95 19.25
CA VAL A 24 -23.29 -25.72 19.26
C VAL A 24 -23.55 -26.32 20.64
N LEU A 25 -22.52 -26.92 21.25
CA LEU A 25 -22.66 -27.51 22.60
C LEU A 25 -22.97 -26.45 23.67
N SER A 26 -22.28 -25.31 23.62
CA SER A 26 -22.57 -24.17 24.51
C SER A 26 -23.99 -23.65 24.32
N ALA A 27 -24.45 -23.49 23.07
CA ALA A 27 -25.80 -23.04 22.75
C ALA A 27 -26.87 -24.02 23.29
N LYS A 28 -26.64 -25.35 23.12
CA LYS A 28 -27.55 -26.37 23.63
C LYS A 28 -27.66 -26.31 25.16
N ILE A 29 -26.53 -26.25 25.87
CA ILE A 29 -26.52 -26.12 27.33
C ILE A 29 -27.28 -24.86 27.80
N ASN A 30 -27.08 -23.72 27.11
CA ASN A 30 -27.82 -22.50 27.42
C ASN A 30 -29.33 -22.63 27.21
N LEU A 31 -29.79 -23.48 26.26
CA LEU A 31 -31.21 -23.77 26.06
C LEU A 31 -31.79 -24.69 27.15
N ASP A 32 -30.96 -25.48 27.80
CA ASP A 32 -31.40 -26.41 28.88
C ASP A 32 -31.50 -25.70 30.23
N LEU A 33 -30.74 -24.64 30.50
CA LEU A 33 -30.70 -23.90 31.77
C LEU A 33 -32.07 -23.42 32.28
N PRO A 34 -32.98 -22.87 31.47
CA PRO A 34 -34.31 -22.48 31.89
C PRO A 34 -35.13 -23.63 32.47
N GLN A 35 -34.97 -24.88 31.97
CA GLN A 35 -35.65 -26.05 32.46
C GLN A 35 -35.22 -26.44 33.89
N TYR A 36 -33.91 -26.29 34.20
CA TYR A 36 -33.43 -26.49 35.59
C TYR A 36 -33.98 -25.40 36.53
N THR A 37 -34.12 -24.15 36.03
CA THR A 37 -34.79 -23.10 36.81
C THR A 37 -36.22 -23.48 37.13
N ALA A 38 -36.95 -24.03 36.13
CA ALA A 38 -38.31 -24.52 36.30
C ALA A 38 -38.39 -25.62 37.37
N LYS A 39 -37.49 -26.61 37.32
CA LYS A 39 -37.45 -27.69 38.31
C LYS A 39 -37.17 -27.18 39.71
N ILE A 40 -36.22 -26.25 39.86
CA ILE A 40 -35.95 -25.63 41.19
C ILE A 40 -37.22 -24.98 41.77
N ILE A 41 -37.98 -24.30 40.94
CA ILE A 41 -39.20 -23.61 41.38
C ILE A 41 -40.33 -24.60 41.64
N THR A 42 -40.58 -25.55 40.76
CA THR A 42 -41.73 -26.47 40.84
C THR A 42 -41.48 -27.58 41.86
N GLU A 43 -40.34 -28.30 41.77
CA GLU A 43 -40.05 -29.45 42.61
C GLU A 43 -39.43 -29.02 43.95
N GLY A 44 -38.69 -27.92 43.95
CA GLY A 44 -38.00 -27.40 45.15
C GLY A 44 -38.88 -26.45 45.97
N VAL A 45 -39.14 -25.26 45.42
CA VAL A 45 -39.80 -24.20 46.17
C VAL A 45 -41.29 -24.52 46.45
N ALA A 46 -42.04 -24.91 45.40
CA ALA A 46 -43.47 -25.16 45.53
C ALA A 46 -43.74 -26.41 46.42
N MET A 47 -42.94 -27.46 46.34
CA MET A 47 -43.03 -28.67 47.14
C MET A 47 -42.27 -28.59 48.46
N LYS A 48 -41.57 -27.46 48.76
CA LYS A 48 -40.72 -27.27 49.94
C LYS A 48 -39.62 -28.33 50.09
N ASN A 49 -39.14 -28.86 48.99
CA ASN A 49 -38.11 -29.90 48.95
C ASN A 49 -36.72 -29.26 48.75
N MET A 50 -35.95 -29.14 49.83
CA MET A 50 -34.62 -28.54 49.82
C MET A 50 -33.60 -29.38 49.04
N GLU A 51 -33.74 -30.72 49.03
CA GLU A 51 -32.85 -31.62 48.31
C GLU A 51 -32.95 -31.40 46.80
N ALA A 52 -34.17 -31.24 46.29
CA ALA A 52 -34.41 -30.91 44.87
C ALA A 52 -33.80 -29.54 44.49
N ILE A 53 -33.85 -28.56 45.42
CA ILE A 53 -33.21 -27.24 45.19
C ILE A 53 -31.70 -27.38 45.04
N TYR A 54 -31.06 -28.07 46.01
CA TYR A 54 -29.61 -28.28 45.95
C TYR A 54 -29.16 -29.08 44.75
N LEU A 55 -29.84 -30.18 44.41
CA LEU A 55 -29.50 -31.06 43.29
C LEU A 55 -29.59 -30.30 41.95
N ASN A 56 -30.73 -29.66 41.65
CA ASN A 56 -30.92 -28.92 40.43
C ASN A 56 -30.06 -27.66 40.39
N GLY A 57 -29.81 -27.02 41.54
CA GLY A 57 -28.90 -25.86 41.66
C GLY A 57 -27.45 -26.21 41.31
N PHE A 58 -26.94 -27.33 41.86
CA PHE A 58 -25.59 -27.80 41.53
C PHE A 58 -25.46 -28.21 40.05
N HIS A 59 -26.47 -28.86 39.46
CA HIS A 59 -26.49 -29.14 38.04
C HIS A 59 -26.46 -27.87 37.21
N MET A 60 -27.26 -26.87 37.58
CA MET A 60 -27.31 -25.58 36.88
C MET A 60 -25.98 -24.84 36.94
N ILE A 61 -25.31 -24.83 38.10
CA ILE A 61 -23.97 -24.25 38.26
C ILE A 61 -22.95 -25.01 37.37
N GLY A 62 -22.93 -26.34 37.42
CA GLY A 62 -22.03 -27.16 36.63
C GLY A 62 -22.22 -26.95 35.13
N LEU A 63 -23.47 -26.94 34.66
CA LEU A 63 -23.81 -26.66 33.25
C LEU A 63 -23.44 -25.23 32.83
N SER A 64 -23.65 -24.25 33.71
CA SER A 64 -23.28 -22.86 33.42
C SER A 64 -21.77 -22.70 33.27
N LEU A 65 -20.98 -23.32 34.17
CA LEU A 65 -19.52 -23.31 34.08
C LEU A 65 -19.03 -24.04 32.83
N LEU A 66 -19.63 -25.19 32.50
CA LEU A 66 -19.32 -25.96 31.29
C LEU A 66 -19.65 -25.14 30.03
N SER A 67 -20.82 -24.51 29.98
CA SER A 67 -21.20 -23.64 28.86
C SER A 67 -20.24 -22.48 28.67
N GLY A 68 -19.83 -21.84 29.80
CA GLY A 68 -18.82 -20.78 29.78
C GLY A 68 -17.46 -21.26 29.23
N ALA A 69 -17.00 -22.44 29.72
CA ALA A 69 -15.75 -23.03 29.24
C ALA A 69 -15.80 -23.39 27.74
N LEU A 70 -16.91 -23.99 27.28
CA LEU A 70 -17.13 -24.29 25.86
C LEU A 70 -17.19 -23.02 25.00
N MET A 71 -17.85 -21.97 25.49
CA MET A 71 -17.90 -20.70 24.80
C MET A 71 -16.51 -20.06 24.66
N LEU A 72 -15.70 -20.09 25.72
CA LEU A 72 -14.31 -19.61 25.68
C LEU A 72 -13.46 -20.41 24.69
N ALA A 73 -13.60 -21.75 24.69
CA ALA A 73 -12.93 -22.61 23.71
C ALA A 73 -13.37 -22.27 22.26
N GLY A 74 -14.68 -22.09 22.03
CA GLY A 74 -15.21 -21.66 20.74
C GLY A 74 -14.64 -20.31 20.26
N ILE A 75 -14.57 -19.34 21.17
CA ILE A 75 -13.97 -18.01 20.90
C ILE A 75 -12.48 -18.14 20.56
N PHE A 76 -11.75 -18.97 21.29
CA PHE A 76 -10.32 -19.19 21.05
C PHE A 76 -10.07 -19.75 19.64
N PHE A 77 -10.78 -20.82 19.25
CA PHE A 77 -10.63 -21.41 17.92
C PHE A 77 -11.10 -20.48 16.80
N ALA A 78 -12.19 -19.74 17.01
CA ALA A 78 -12.67 -18.73 16.05
C ALA A 78 -11.62 -17.65 15.79
N SER A 79 -11.09 -17.04 16.86
CA SER A 79 -10.11 -15.96 16.79
C SER A 79 -8.79 -16.43 16.20
N ARG A 80 -8.30 -17.61 16.60
CA ARG A 80 -7.07 -18.21 16.07
C ARG A 80 -7.18 -18.52 14.59
N SER A 81 -8.30 -19.11 14.14
CA SER A 81 -8.54 -19.43 12.74
C SER A 81 -8.69 -18.18 11.88
N ALA A 82 -9.48 -17.19 12.33
CA ALA A 82 -9.65 -15.93 11.63
C ALA A 82 -8.33 -15.15 11.54
N GLY A 83 -7.55 -15.09 12.62
CA GLY A 83 -6.24 -14.44 12.65
C GLY A 83 -5.24 -15.09 11.68
N ALA A 84 -5.22 -16.43 11.64
CA ALA A 84 -4.35 -17.17 10.73
C ALA A 84 -4.77 -16.98 9.25
N MET A 85 -6.08 -16.97 8.96
CA MET A 85 -6.60 -16.65 7.62
C MET A 85 -6.17 -15.25 7.17
N VAL A 86 -6.30 -14.26 8.04
CA VAL A 86 -5.93 -12.87 7.71
C VAL A 86 -4.42 -12.72 7.51
N ARG A 87 -3.62 -13.41 8.30
CA ARG A 87 -2.17 -13.47 8.06
C ARG A 87 -1.87 -13.99 6.64
N ASP A 88 -2.50 -15.08 6.23
CA ASP A 88 -2.28 -15.67 4.90
C ASP A 88 -2.83 -14.77 3.78
N ILE A 89 -3.96 -14.09 4.00
CA ILE A 89 -4.50 -13.08 3.06
C ILE A 89 -3.52 -11.93 2.90
N ARG A 90 -2.99 -11.37 4.00
CA ARG A 90 -2.01 -10.29 3.97
C ARG A 90 -0.73 -10.71 3.26
N HIS A 91 -0.23 -11.91 3.55
CA HIS A 91 0.97 -12.45 2.90
C HIS A 91 0.77 -12.57 1.38
N ALA A 92 -0.31 -13.23 0.96
CA ALA A 92 -0.62 -13.39 -0.46
C ALA A 92 -0.84 -12.04 -1.19
N THR A 93 -1.49 -11.08 -0.51
CA THR A 93 -1.70 -9.74 -1.06
C THR A 93 -0.39 -8.97 -1.18
N PHE A 94 0.48 -9.05 -0.17
CA PHE A 94 1.79 -8.39 -0.17
C PHE A 94 2.71 -8.98 -1.23
N GLU A 95 2.83 -10.31 -1.30
CA GLU A 95 3.59 -11.03 -2.33
C GLU A 95 3.11 -10.66 -3.75
N LYS A 96 1.79 -10.54 -3.93
CA LYS A 96 1.23 -10.11 -5.22
C LYS A 96 1.62 -8.67 -5.57
N ILE A 97 1.62 -7.75 -4.59
CA ILE A 97 2.00 -6.35 -4.78
C ILE A 97 3.51 -6.22 -5.08
N GLU A 98 4.36 -7.01 -4.42
CA GLU A 98 5.81 -7.01 -4.72
C GLU A 98 6.11 -7.41 -6.17
N ASN A 99 5.26 -8.24 -6.75
CA ASN A 99 5.38 -8.66 -8.15
C ASN A 99 4.65 -7.74 -9.16
N PHE A 100 4.05 -6.64 -8.71
CA PHE A 100 3.41 -5.67 -9.60
C PHE A 100 4.46 -4.96 -10.47
N SER A 101 4.10 -4.72 -11.73
CA SER A 101 4.84 -3.81 -12.59
C SER A 101 4.42 -2.35 -12.32
N MET A 102 5.05 -1.39 -12.97
CA MET A 102 4.69 0.02 -12.83
C MET A 102 3.27 0.33 -13.33
N ASN A 103 2.70 -0.50 -14.20
CA ASN A 103 1.31 -0.38 -14.66
C ASN A 103 0.33 -0.57 -13.51
N GLU A 104 0.49 -1.65 -12.74
CA GLU A 104 -0.40 -1.96 -11.62
C GLU A 104 -0.22 -0.93 -10.49
N PHE A 105 1.02 -0.45 -10.27
CA PHE A 105 1.26 0.66 -9.33
C PHE A 105 0.63 1.99 -9.79
N GLY A 106 0.48 2.22 -11.09
CA GLY A 106 -0.28 3.35 -11.63
C GLY A 106 -1.78 3.24 -11.34
N LYS A 107 -2.33 2.03 -11.53
CA LYS A 107 -3.76 1.72 -11.29
C LYS A 107 -4.15 1.79 -9.81
N PHE A 108 -3.28 1.31 -8.91
CA PHE A 108 -3.51 1.30 -7.47
C PHE A 108 -2.61 2.33 -6.79
N SER A 109 -3.20 3.35 -6.14
CA SER A 109 -2.38 4.27 -5.34
C SER A 109 -1.77 3.56 -4.13
N VAL A 110 -0.57 3.98 -3.70
CA VAL A 110 0.13 3.43 -2.51
C VAL A 110 -0.74 3.50 -1.25
N SER A 111 -1.49 4.58 -1.07
CA SER A 111 -2.42 4.73 0.07
C SER A 111 -3.55 3.72 0.02
N SER A 112 -4.10 3.43 -1.18
CA SER A 112 -5.12 2.40 -1.37
C SER A 112 -4.58 1.00 -1.07
N LEU A 113 -3.39 0.64 -1.58
CA LEU A 113 -2.74 -0.65 -1.31
C LEU A 113 -2.50 -0.83 0.19
N THR A 114 -1.97 0.20 0.87
CA THR A 114 -1.75 0.17 2.32
C THR A 114 -3.04 -0.04 3.09
N THR A 115 -4.12 0.68 2.72
CA THR A 115 -5.43 0.55 3.37
C THR A 115 -6.01 -0.86 3.18
N ARG A 116 -5.86 -1.45 1.99
CA ARG A 116 -6.35 -2.81 1.69
C ARG A 116 -5.65 -3.87 2.53
N ILE A 117 -4.31 -3.82 2.64
CA ILE A 117 -3.54 -4.79 3.45
C ILE A 117 -3.82 -4.62 4.96
N THR A 118 -4.06 -3.40 5.43
CA THR A 118 -4.23 -3.12 6.86
C THR A 118 -5.68 -3.12 7.28
N ASN A 119 -6.46 -2.13 6.85
CA ASN A 119 -7.82 -1.90 7.33
C ASN A 119 -8.83 -2.89 6.74
N ASP A 120 -8.78 -3.15 5.42
CA ASP A 120 -9.74 -4.07 4.79
C ASP A 120 -9.51 -5.50 5.28
N ALA A 121 -8.24 -5.92 5.46
CA ALA A 121 -7.92 -7.21 6.06
C ALA A 121 -8.38 -7.31 7.53
N ARG A 122 -8.28 -6.22 8.32
CA ARG A 122 -8.81 -6.16 9.69
C ARG A 122 -10.34 -6.23 9.70
N GLN A 123 -11.00 -5.49 8.82
CA GLN A 123 -12.47 -5.50 8.68
C GLN A 123 -12.97 -6.90 8.34
N PHE A 124 -12.30 -7.60 7.43
CA PHE A 124 -12.57 -9.01 7.14
C PHE A 124 -12.47 -9.87 8.41
N GLN A 125 -11.34 -9.78 9.14
CA GLN A 125 -11.11 -10.55 10.38
C GLN A 125 -12.23 -10.35 11.40
N GLN A 126 -12.55 -9.10 11.71
CA GLN A 126 -13.53 -8.75 12.72
C GLN A 126 -14.92 -9.29 12.36
N THR A 127 -15.35 -9.03 11.13
CA THR A 127 -16.69 -9.48 10.68
C THR A 127 -16.76 -10.98 10.53
N PHE A 128 -15.70 -11.63 10.00
CA PHE A 128 -15.64 -13.09 9.90
C PHE A 128 -15.72 -13.74 11.28
N THR A 129 -14.95 -13.26 12.26
CA THR A 129 -15.01 -13.76 13.63
C THR A 129 -16.40 -13.58 14.26
N MET A 130 -17.04 -12.42 14.01
CA MET A 130 -18.39 -12.14 14.50
C MET A 130 -19.42 -13.08 13.87
N ILE A 131 -19.36 -13.30 12.56
CA ILE A 131 -20.26 -14.26 11.86
C ILE A 131 -20.05 -15.68 12.40
N MET A 132 -18.82 -16.12 12.55
CA MET A 132 -18.52 -17.46 13.08
C MET A 132 -19.04 -17.66 14.50
N ARG A 133 -18.98 -16.65 15.34
CA ARG A 133 -19.47 -16.74 16.73
C ARG A 133 -20.97 -16.54 16.83
N MET A 134 -21.45 -15.37 16.40
CA MET A 134 -22.84 -14.97 16.61
C MET A 134 -23.77 -15.56 15.54
N GLY A 135 -23.30 -15.71 14.30
CA GLY A 135 -24.10 -16.23 13.20
C GLY A 135 -24.45 -17.70 13.31
N ILE A 136 -23.70 -18.46 14.15
CA ILE A 136 -24.01 -19.88 14.46
C ILE A 136 -24.79 -19.96 15.76
N TYR A 137 -24.34 -19.24 16.80
CA TYR A 137 -24.94 -19.29 18.13
C TYR A 137 -26.39 -18.74 18.14
N ALA A 138 -26.61 -17.57 17.55
CA ALA A 138 -27.92 -16.91 17.61
C ALA A 138 -29.07 -17.69 16.94
N PRO A 139 -28.93 -18.29 15.74
CA PRO A 139 -29.97 -19.13 15.18
C PRO A 139 -30.28 -20.36 16.03
N ILE A 140 -29.25 -21.01 16.61
CA ILE A 140 -29.45 -22.20 17.44
C ILE A 140 -30.22 -21.85 18.70
N VAL A 141 -29.83 -20.78 19.39
CA VAL A 141 -30.51 -20.34 20.62
C VAL A 141 -31.90 -19.80 20.30
N GLY A 142 -32.05 -18.99 19.23
CA GLY A 142 -33.34 -18.42 18.85
C GLY A 142 -34.36 -19.50 18.44
N VAL A 143 -33.99 -20.40 17.53
CA VAL A 143 -34.86 -21.50 17.09
C VAL A 143 -35.09 -22.51 18.21
N GLY A 144 -34.03 -22.85 18.97
CA GLY A 144 -34.14 -23.77 20.11
C GLY A 144 -35.07 -23.24 21.20
N ALA A 145 -35.02 -21.95 21.51
CA ALA A 145 -35.92 -21.33 22.48
C ALA A 145 -37.40 -21.36 22.01
N ILE A 146 -37.65 -21.18 20.72
CA ILE A 146 -39.00 -21.32 20.12
C ILE A 146 -39.48 -22.76 20.26
N ILE A 147 -38.64 -23.75 19.92
CA ILE A 147 -38.99 -25.20 20.01
C ILE A 147 -39.30 -25.58 21.46
N ASN A 148 -38.46 -25.15 22.41
CA ASN A 148 -38.68 -25.42 23.84
C ASN A 148 -39.96 -24.72 24.35
N THR A 149 -40.27 -23.53 23.89
CA THR A 149 -41.53 -22.86 24.22
C THR A 149 -42.73 -23.62 23.72
N LEU A 150 -42.69 -24.09 22.46
CA LEU A 150 -43.75 -24.96 21.88
C LEU A 150 -43.94 -26.24 22.67
N ALA A 151 -42.85 -26.86 23.14
CA ALA A 151 -42.87 -28.09 23.92
C ALA A 151 -43.50 -27.91 25.33
N ILE A 152 -43.32 -26.71 25.95
CA ILE A 152 -43.90 -26.40 27.26
C ILE A 152 -45.37 -26.06 27.13
N SER A 153 -45.73 -25.15 26.25
CA SER A 153 -47.14 -24.75 26.02
C SER A 153 -47.33 -24.23 24.60
N GLY A 154 -48.00 -25.03 23.79
CA GLY A 154 -48.42 -24.63 22.44
C GLY A 154 -49.38 -23.39 22.49
N SER A 155 -50.24 -23.36 23.52
CA SER A 155 -51.22 -22.30 23.72
C SER A 155 -50.61 -20.93 24.06
N MET A 156 -49.35 -20.87 24.59
CA MET A 156 -48.67 -19.63 24.90
C MET A 156 -47.64 -19.20 23.86
N SER A 157 -47.37 -20.09 22.88
CA SER A 157 -46.32 -19.85 21.88
C SER A 157 -46.59 -18.67 20.96
N TRP A 158 -47.88 -18.25 20.81
CA TRP A 158 -48.24 -17.07 20.03
C TRP A 158 -47.58 -15.78 20.57
N ILE A 159 -47.30 -15.69 21.89
CA ILE A 159 -46.60 -14.54 22.50
C ILE A 159 -45.22 -14.39 21.87
N MET A 160 -44.50 -15.53 21.68
CA MET A 160 -43.21 -15.54 20.99
C MET A 160 -43.35 -15.09 19.53
N VAL A 161 -44.36 -15.56 18.83
CA VAL A 161 -44.64 -15.20 17.43
C VAL A 161 -44.88 -13.69 17.30
N VAL A 162 -45.71 -13.13 18.17
CA VAL A 162 -46.00 -11.68 18.20
C VAL A 162 -44.75 -10.88 18.51
N THR A 163 -43.95 -11.33 19.49
CA THR A 163 -42.69 -10.68 19.84
C THR A 163 -41.72 -10.67 18.66
N ILE A 164 -41.50 -11.84 17.99
CA ILE A 164 -40.62 -11.96 16.84
C ILE A 164 -41.13 -11.08 15.69
N PHE A 165 -42.41 -11.15 15.37
CA PHE A 165 -43.02 -10.34 14.31
C PHE A 165 -42.83 -8.86 14.56
N SER A 166 -43.03 -8.42 15.82
CA SER A 166 -42.84 -7.04 16.25
C SER A 166 -41.38 -6.58 16.05
N ILE A 167 -40.40 -7.41 16.43
CA ILE A 167 -38.98 -7.13 16.24
C ILE A 167 -38.60 -7.05 14.75
N ILE A 168 -39.05 -8.01 13.94
CA ILE A 168 -38.82 -8.02 12.49
C ILE A 168 -39.41 -6.80 11.83
N THR A 169 -40.64 -6.42 12.21
CA THR A 169 -41.35 -5.26 11.68
C THR A 169 -40.55 -3.97 11.96
N LEU A 170 -40.12 -3.76 13.21
CA LEU A 170 -39.30 -2.58 13.55
C LEU A 170 -37.97 -2.58 12.76
N THR A 171 -37.29 -3.71 12.75
CA THR A 171 -35.98 -3.81 12.04
C THR A 171 -36.14 -3.52 10.55
N THR A 172 -37.23 -3.99 9.95
CA THR A 172 -37.55 -3.75 8.53
C THR A 172 -37.87 -2.26 8.29
N ILE A 173 -38.69 -1.65 9.15
CA ILE A 173 -38.99 -0.22 9.06
C ILE A 173 -37.73 0.64 9.17
N ILE A 174 -36.88 0.35 10.16
CA ILE A 174 -35.57 1.03 10.32
C ILE A 174 -34.72 0.85 9.08
N GLY A 175 -34.65 -0.36 8.53
CA GLY A 175 -33.91 -0.65 7.31
C GLY A 175 -34.37 0.18 6.11
N ILE A 176 -35.68 0.26 5.88
CA ILE A 176 -36.27 1.03 4.77
C ILE A 176 -35.90 2.52 4.86
N PHE A 177 -35.93 3.11 6.06
CA PHE A 177 -35.62 4.54 6.25
C PHE A 177 -34.11 4.84 6.37
N ALA A 178 -33.34 3.96 7.00
CA ALA A 178 -31.92 4.20 7.26
C ALA A 178 -31.02 3.88 6.05
N VAL A 179 -31.25 2.76 5.32
CA VAL A 179 -30.35 2.30 4.26
C VAL A 179 -30.18 3.32 3.12
N PRO A 180 -31.22 3.97 2.57
CA PRO A 180 -31.04 4.97 1.53
C PRO A 180 -30.21 6.18 2.01
N LYS A 181 -30.44 6.62 3.26
CA LYS A 181 -29.72 7.75 3.85
C LYS A 181 -28.27 7.45 4.20
N LEU A 182 -27.91 6.17 4.44
CA LEU A 182 -26.52 5.77 4.65
C LEU A 182 -25.64 6.08 3.42
N LYS A 183 -26.18 5.92 2.21
CA LYS A 183 -25.44 6.26 0.99
C LYS A 183 -25.15 7.76 0.90
N ILE A 184 -26.17 8.60 1.22
CA ILE A 184 -26.00 10.07 1.24
C ILE A 184 -25.00 10.47 2.33
N PHE A 185 -25.08 9.84 3.49
CA PHE A 185 -24.12 10.05 4.58
C PHE A 185 -22.67 9.77 4.17
N GLN A 186 -22.43 8.67 3.45
CA GLN A 186 -21.10 8.35 2.92
C GLN A 186 -20.59 9.42 1.96
N THR A 187 -21.43 9.91 1.05
CA THR A 187 -21.04 10.98 0.13
C THR A 187 -20.66 12.26 0.90
N LYS A 188 -21.45 12.64 1.93
CA LYS A 188 -21.14 13.82 2.75
C LYS A 188 -19.88 13.64 3.61
N LEU A 189 -19.62 12.44 4.09
CA LEU A 189 -18.37 12.10 4.77
C LEU A 189 -17.16 12.24 3.84
N ASP A 190 -17.29 11.81 2.58
CA ASP A 190 -16.24 11.95 1.58
C ASP A 190 -16.01 13.43 1.23
N GLU A 191 -17.05 14.25 1.12
CA GLU A 191 -16.95 15.70 0.94
C GLU A 191 -16.22 16.36 2.12
N LEU A 192 -16.55 15.99 3.37
CA LEU A 192 -15.88 16.49 4.57
C LEU A 192 -14.40 16.14 4.60
N ASN A 193 -14.08 14.88 4.27
CA ASN A 193 -12.71 14.40 4.19
C ASN A 193 -11.90 15.12 3.10
N MET A 194 -12.54 15.37 1.94
CA MET A 194 -11.93 16.10 0.83
C MET A 194 -11.65 17.57 1.24
N GLN A 195 -12.62 18.26 1.83
CA GLN A 195 -12.47 19.64 2.32
C GLN A 195 -11.38 19.73 3.38
N THR A 196 -11.36 18.81 4.34
CA THR A 196 -10.32 18.73 5.38
C THR A 196 -8.92 18.54 4.76
N ARG A 197 -8.79 17.62 3.78
CA ARG A 197 -7.54 17.38 3.09
C ARG A 197 -7.07 18.60 2.29
N GLN A 198 -7.98 19.27 1.58
CA GLN A 198 -7.67 20.49 0.82
C GLN A 198 -7.19 21.60 1.75
N THR A 199 -7.87 21.81 2.88
CA THR A 199 -7.50 22.81 3.89
C THR A 199 -6.11 22.54 4.48
N ILE A 200 -5.82 21.30 4.88
CA ILE A 200 -4.53 20.92 5.48
C ILE A 200 -3.39 21.04 4.45
N THR A 201 -3.60 20.54 3.22
CA THR A 201 -2.56 20.60 2.18
C THR A 201 -2.35 22.02 1.64
N GLY A 202 -3.43 22.79 1.56
CA GLY A 202 -3.44 24.19 1.09
C GLY A 202 -3.18 25.25 2.16
N LEU A 203 -2.87 24.87 3.40
CA LEU A 203 -2.80 25.79 4.55
C LEU A 203 -1.92 27.03 4.30
N ARG A 204 -0.79 26.87 3.61
CA ARG A 204 0.10 27.97 3.25
C ARG A 204 -0.56 28.97 2.31
N VAL A 205 -1.32 28.47 1.33
CA VAL A 205 -2.06 29.30 0.36
C VAL A 205 -3.21 30.01 1.05
N ILE A 206 -3.98 29.29 1.86
CA ILE A 206 -5.11 29.86 2.62
C ILE A 206 -4.64 31.02 3.49
N ARG A 207 -3.53 30.83 4.22
CA ARG A 207 -2.93 31.90 5.07
C ARG A 207 -2.37 33.06 4.24
N ALA A 208 -1.70 32.79 3.12
CA ALA A 208 -1.15 33.81 2.25
C ALA A 208 -2.23 34.74 1.70
N TYR A 209 -3.42 34.19 1.41
CA TYR A 209 -4.56 34.97 0.87
C TYR A 209 -5.61 35.36 1.92
N ARG A 210 -5.37 35.08 3.22
CA ARG A 210 -6.30 35.38 4.34
C ARG A 210 -7.71 34.81 4.10
N LYS A 211 -7.79 33.58 3.64
CA LYS A 211 -9.06 32.89 3.30
C LYS A 211 -9.51 31.90 4.37
N GLU A 212 -8.99 32.00 5.60
CA GLU A 212 -9.32 31.09 6.71
C GLU A 212 -10.82 31.03 6.98
N LYS A 213 -11.48 32.21 7.05
CA LYS A 213 -12.93 32.28 7.29
C LYS A 213 -13.76 31.62 6.19
N VAL A 214 -13.35 31.79 4.93
CA VAL A 214 -14.05 31.18 3.79
C VAL A 214 -13.97 29.65 3.84
N GLU A 215 -12.80 29.11 4.20
CA GLU A 215 -12.62 27.66 4.33
C GLU A 215 -13.33 27.11 5.59
N GLU A 216 -13.37 27.88 6.68
CA GLU A 216 -14.12 27.57 7.89
C GLU A 216 -15.63 27.52 7.63
N GLU A 217 -16.18 28.49 6.90
CA GLU A 217 -17.59 28.53 6.52
C GLU A 217 -17.97 27.32 5.65
N LYS A 218 -17.16 26.97 4.66
CA LYS A 218 -17.39 25.77 3.82
C LYS A 218 -17.35 24.49 4.64
N PHE A 219 -16.36 24.37 5.54
CA PHE A 219 -16.28 23.21 6.44
C PHE A 219 -17.49 23.13 7.35
N ASP A 220 -17.91 24.26 7.93
CA ASP A 220 -19.05 24.32 8.87
C ASP A 220 -20.38 23.98 8.17
N GLU A 221 -20.57 24.39 6.92
CA GLU A 221 -21.74 24.02 6.11
C GLU A 221 -21.85 22.49 5.95
N ILE A 222 -20.78 21.83 5.50
CA ILE A 222 -20.73 20.37 5.35
C ILE A 222 -20.91 19.69 6.71
N ASN A 223 -20.26 20.21 7.74
CA ASN A 223 -20.33 19.67 9.10
C ASN A 223 -21.74 19.77 9.70
N LYS A 224 -22.47 20.86 9.44
CA LYS A 224 -23.88 21.01 9.85
C LYS A 224 -24.79 20.01 9.14
N GLU A 225 -24.56 19.73 7.87
CA GLU A 225 -25.30 18.68 7.16
C GLU A 225 -25.00 17.29 7.75
N MET A 226 -23.74 17.00 8.03
CA MET A 226 -23.32 15.76 8.72
C MET A 226 -23.96 15.64 10.10
N LEU A 227 -24.02 16.73 10.88
CA LEU A 227 -24.68 16.75 12.19
C LEU A 227 -26.16 16.38 12.08
N LYS A 228 -26.88 16.97 11.11
CA LYS A 228 -28.30 16.62 10.87
C LYS A 228 -28.50 15.14 10.58
N MET A 229 -27.61 14.57 9.76
CA MET A 229 -27.65 13.14 9.44
C MET A 229 -27.28 12.26 10.64
N ASN A 230 -26.26 12.62 11.41
CA ASN A 230 -25.90 11.91 12.63
C ASN A 230 -27.05 11.90 13.64
N ILE A 231 -27.69 13.06 13.89
CA ILE A 231 -28.86 13.14 14.76
C ILE A 231 -30.01 12.26 14.25
N PHE A 232 -30.24 12.21 12.93
CA PHE A 232 -31.23 11.33 12.34
C PHE A 232 -30.90 9.85 12.62
N PHE A 233 -29.67 9.42 12.41
CA PHE A 233 -29.26 8.04 12.67
C PHE A 233 -29.31 7.68 14.15
N GLU A 234 -28.79 8.57 15.01
CA GLU A 234 -28.86 8.37 16.47
C GLU A 234 -30.30 8.25 16.97
N ARG A 235 -31.24 9.05 16.45
CA ARG A 235 -32.66 8.94 16.80
C ARG A 235 -33.26 7.61 16.35
N ILE A 236 -33.00 7.19 15.10
CA ILE A 236 -33.57 5.94 14.55
C ILE A 236 -32.97 4.72 15.23
N PHE A 237 -31.65 4.64 15.32
CA PHE A 237 -30.96 3.49 15.93
C PHE A 237 -31.13 3.49 17.45
N GLY A 238 -31.21 4.68 18.07
CA GLY A 238 -31.49 4.84 19.49
C GLY A 238 -32.84 4.31 19.90
N LEU A 239 -33.84 4.24 19.01
CA LEU A 239 -35.14 3.64 19.28
C LEU A 239 -35.12 2.13 19.45
N ILE A 240 -34.08 1.44 18.90
CA ILE A 240 -34.02 -0.02 18.93
C ILE A 240 -34.01 -0.55 20.37
N SER A 241 -33.13 -0.04 21.22
CA SER A 241 -33.01 -0.52 22.60
C SER A 241 -34.26 -0.29 23.47
N PRO A 242 -34.84 0.92 23.52
CA PRO A 242 -36.10 1.14 24.25
C PRO A 242 -37.26 0.28 23.71
N TYR A 243 -37.37 0.14 22.40
CA TYR A 243 -38.42 -0.69 21.80
C TYR A 243 -38.25 -2.17 22.17
N MET A 244 -37.02 -2.72 22.08
CA MET A 244 -36.74 -4.08 22.49
C MET A 244 -37.05 -4.34 23.96
N THR A 245 -36.72 -3.36 24.83
CA THR A 245 -37.04 -3.44 26.25
C THR A 245 -38.57 -3.39 26.46
N MET A 246 -39.26 -2.55 25.74
CA MET A 246 -40.74 -2.45 25.81
C MET A 246 -41.41 -3.76 25.35
N VAL A 247 -41.02 -4.28 24.19
CA VAL A 247 -41.58 -5.52 23.64
C VAL A 247 -41.29 -6.72 24.55
N SER A 248 -40.05 -6.82 25.07
CA SER A 248 -39.69 -7.87 26.03
C SER A 248 -40.47 -7.71 27.36
N GLY A 249 -40.63 -6.49 27.84
CA GLY A 249 -41.39 -6.21 29.05
C GLY A 249 -42.89 -6.55 28.90
N LEU A 250 -43.51 -6.15 27.78
CA LEU A 250 -44.90 -6.50 27.47
C LEU A 250 -45.06 -8.02 27.30
N GLY A 251 -44.10 -8.68 26.64
CA GLY A 251 -44.09 -10.14 26.53
C GLY A 251 -43.98 -10.84 27.89
N LEU A 252 -43.12 -10.32 28.78
CA LEU A 252 -42.99 -10.84 30.14
C LEU A 252 -44.29 -10.68 30.94
N VAL A 253 -44.96 -9.53 30.88
CA VAL A 253 -46.27 -9.29 31.51
C VAL A 253 -47.31 -10.25 30.92
N ALA A 254 -47.35 -10.40 29.61
CA ALA A 254 -48.29 -11.32 28.93
C ALA A 254 -48.05 -12.79 29.37
N ILE A 255 -46.79 -13.24 29.42
CA ILE A 255 -46.45 -14.59 29.91
C ILE A 255 -46.88 -14.77 31.37
N ALA A 256 -46.63 -13.80 32.24
CA ALA A 256 -47.01 -13.89 33.65
C ALA A 256 -48.52 -13.87 33.83
N TRP A 257 -49.22 -12.98 33.13
CA TRP A 257 -50.70 -12.86 33.25
C TRP A 257 -51.42 -14.08 32.66
N ILE A 258 -51.18 -14.38 31.41
CA ILE A 258 -51.82 -15.52 30.73
C ILE A 258 -51.35 -16.86 31.33
N GLY A 259 -50.07 -16.96 31.68
CA GLY A 259 -49.52 -18.12 32.37
C GLY A 259 -50.17 -18.40 33.72
N SER A 260 -50.60 -17.38 34.43
CA SER A 260 -51.33 -17.57 35.69
C SER A 260 -52.66 -18.32 35.55
N TYR A 261 -53.36 -18.12 34.41
CA TYR A 261 -54.59 -18.89 34.09
C TYR A 261 -54.29 -20.35 33.77
N PHE A 262 -53.21 -20.59 33.00
CA PHE A 262 -52.79 -21.97 32.68
C PHE A 262 -52.19 -22.74 33.85
N VAL A 263 -51.55 -22.04 34.80
CA VAL A 263 -51.14 -22.63 36.10
C VAL A 263 -52.37 -23.00 36.95
N LYS A 264 -53.37 -22.12 36.97
CA LYS A 264 -54.62 -22.36 37.73
C LYS A 264 -55.39 -23.56 37.14
N SER A 265 -55.40 -23.76 35.82
CA SER A 265 -56.00 -24.92 35.16
C SER A 265 -55.18 -26.21 35.28
N GLY A 266 -53.93 -26.13 35.80
CA GLY A 266 -53.06 -27.30 35.90
C GLY A 266 -52.33 -27.72 34.60
N GLU A 267 -52.42 -26.92 33.53
CA GLU A 267 -51.80 -27.24 32.23
C GLU A 267 -50.28 -27.03 32.24
N ILE A 268 -49.80 -26.04 33.01
CA ILE A 268 -48.36 -25.74 33.15
C ILE A 268 -48.02 -25.47 34.64
N SER A 269 -46.75 -25.65 34.97
CA SER A 269 -46.24 -25.35 36.31
C SER A 269 -45.80 -23.89 36.48
N ILE A 270 -45.64 -23.40 37.70
CA ILE A 270 -45.11 -22.07 38.00
C ILE A 270 -43.67 -21.96 37.44
N GLY A 271 -42.88 -23.06 37.52
CA GLY A 271 -41.55 -23.10 36.97
C GLY A 271 -41.53 -22.93 35.44
N ASP A 272 -42.55 -23.48 34.75
CA ASP A 272 -42.66 -23.33 33.27
C ASP A 272 -42.87 -21.88 32.85
N VAL A 273 -43.69 -21.11 33.61
CA VAL A 273 -43.83 -19.66 33.36
C VAL A 273 -42.49 -18.95 33.45
N THR A 274 -41.66 -19.32 34.41
CA THR A 274 -40.30 -18.75 34.57
C THR A 274 -39.39 -19.13 33.40
N SER A 275 -39.46 -20.39 32.93
CA SER A 275 -38.70 -20.83 31.75
C SER A 275 -39.12 -20.09 30.49
N LEU A 276 -40.41 -19.90 30.26
CA LEU A 276 -40.97 -19.14 29.14
C LEU A 276 -40.45 -17.70 29.11
N THR A 277 -40.33 -17.03 30.28
CA THR A 277 -39.76 -15.66 30.36
C THR A 277 -38.26 -15.66 29.96
N GLN A 278 -37.49 -16.67 30.36
CA GLN A 278 -36.10 -16.80 29.96
C GLN A 278 -35.94 -17.10 28.47
N TYR A 279 -36.78 -17.96 27.89
CA TYR A 279 -36.79 -18.21 26.46
C TYR A 279 -37.16 -16.96 25.63
N LEU A 280 -38.09 -16.15 26.10
CA LEU A 280 -38.40 -14.86 25.50
C LEU A 280 -37.17 -13.94 25.45
N ALA A 281 -36.45 -13.85 26.56
CA ALA A 281 -35.21 -13.07 26.61
C ALA A 281 -34.12 -13.63 25.66
N GLN A 282 -33.97 -14.97 25.59
CA GLN A 282 -33.03 -15.61 24.67
C GLN A 282 -33.35 -15.32 23.20
N VAL A 283 -34.63 -15.42 22.79
CA VAL A 283 -35.08 -15.08 21.44
C VAL A 283 -34.80 -13.63 21.11
N THR A 284 -35.15 -12.71 22.02
CA THR A 284 -34.87 -11.28 21.81
C THR A 284 -33.38 -11.01 21.63
N PHE A 285 -32.54 -11.60 22.46
CA PHE A 285 -31.07 -11.46 22.38
C PHE A 285 -30.50 -12.07 21.08
N ALA A 286 -31.01 -13.21 20.62
CA ALA A 286 -30.63 -13.82 19.36
C ALA A 286 -30.91 -12.89 18.17
N PHE A 287 -32.07 -12.22 18.15
CA PHE A 287 -32.39 -11.24 17.10
C PHE A 287 -31.48 -10.01 17.12
N VAL A 288 -31.13 -9.50 18.30
CA VAL A 288 -30.14 -8.41 18.43
C VAL A 288 -28.79 -8.81 17.84
N MET A 289 -28.31 -10.02 18.17
CA MET A 289 -27.05 -10.55 17.60
C MET A 289 -27.11 -10.66 16.06
N LEU A 290 -28.18 -11.19 15.51
CA LEU A 290 -28.36 -11.30 14.05
C LEU A 290 -28.40 -9.93 13.38
N SER A 291 -29.05 -8.94 13.98
CA SER A 291 -29.10 -7.58 13.46
C SER A 291 -27.71 -6.96 13.34
N MET A 292 -26.83 -7.17 14.31
CA MET A 292 -25.42 -6.69 14.25
C MET A 292 -24.63 -7.33 13.07
N ILE A 293 -24.89 -8.60 12.78
CA ILE A 293 -24.27 -9.28 11.65
C ILE A 293 -24.72 -8.66 10.33
N PHE A 294 -26.01 -8.43 10.13
CA PHE A 294 -26.53 -7.83 8.91
C PHE A 294 -25.91 -6.47 8.58
N ILE A 295 -25.65 -5.64 9.61
CA ILE A 295 -25.00 -4.33 9.44
C ILE A 295 -23.52 -4.49 9.01
N SER A 296 -22.85 -5.58 9.42
CA SER A 296 -21.41 -5.80 9.20
C SER A 296 -21.08 -6.52 7.90
N ILE A 297 -21.99 -7.35 7.36
CA ILE A 297 -21.78 -8.11 6.12
C ILE A 297 -21.45 -7.23 4.91
N PRO A 298 -22.15 -6.12 4.64
CA PRO A 298 -21.83 -5.25 3.50
C PRO A 298 -20.41 -4.70 3.56
N ARG A 299 -19.92 -4.30 4.75
CA ARG A 299 -18.56 -3.80 4.96
C ARG A 299 -17.51 -4.86 4.66
N MET A 300 -17.73 -6.10 5.12
CA MET A 300 -16.86 -7.23 4.81
C MET A 300 -16.83 -7.53 3.30
N ASN A 301 -17.98 -7.44 2.63
CA ASN A 301 -18.08 -7.70 1.20
C ASN A 301 -17.26 -6.68 0.38
N VAL A 302 -17.30 -5.40 0.76
CA VAL A 302 -16.45 -4.36 0.15
C VAL A 302 -14.97 -4.67 0.38
N ALA A 303 -14.58 -5.03 1.62
CA ALA A 303 -13.21 -5.38 1.95
C ALA A 303 -12.71 -6.59 1.13
N ILE A 304 -13.53 -7.65 1.02
CA ILE A 304 -13.21 -8.84 0.19
C ILE A 304 -13.07 -8.47 -1.28
N LYS A 305 -13.96 -7.62 -1.82
CA LYS A 305 -13.90 -7.19 -3.21
C LYS A 305 -12.58 -6.46 -3.48
N ARG A 306 -12.21 -5.50 -2.62
CA ARG A 306 -10.97 -4.72 -2.75
C ARG A 306 -9.70 -5.56 -2.62
N LEU A 307 -9.69 -6.55 -1.72
CA LEU A 307 -8.60 -7.52 -1.59
C LEU A 307 -8.54 -8.45 -2.81
N GLY A 308 -9.70 -8.89 -3.31
CA GLY A 308 -9.82 -9.71 -4.51
C GLY A 308 -9.29 -9.01 -5.75
N GLU A 309 -9.58 -7.72 -5.93
CA GLU A 309 -9.07 -6.91 -7.03
C GLU A 309 -7.54 -6.95 -7.13
N ILE A 310 -6.82 -6.96 -5.98
CA ILE A 310 -5.35 -7.08 -5.98
C ILE A 310 -4.92 -8.50 -6.35
N LEU A 311 -5.55 -9.51 -5.72
CA LEU A 311 -5.14 -10.91 -5.91
C LEU A 311 -5.44 -11.45 -7.31
N ASP A 312 -6.50 -10.94 -7.94
CA ASP A 312 -6.96 -11.34 -9.26
C ASP A 312 -6.37 -10.44 -10.37
N GLU A 313 -5.68 -9.33 -10.03
CA GLU A 313 -5.06 -8.45 -11.01
C GLU A 313 -4.02 -9.19 -11.83
N GLU A 314 -4.06 -9.03 -13.13
CA GLU A 314 -3.04 -9.59 -14.01
C GLU A 314 -1.81 -8.69 -14.05
N ILE A 315 -0.63 -9.29 -13.79
CA ILE A 315 0.65 -8.59 -13.90
C ILE A 315 0.96 -8.41 -15.39
N SER A 316 1.17 -7.17 -15.81
CA SER A 316 1.39 -6.85 -17.24
C SER A 316 2.79 -7.25 -17.72
N VAL A 317 3.81 -7.13 -16.87
CA VAL A 317 5.18 -7.55 -17.20
C VAL A 317 5.50 -8.86 -16.50
N LYS A 318 5.53 -9.96 -17.26
CA LYS A 318 5.79 -11.32 -16.75
C LYS A 318 7.00 -11.92 -17.41
N ASP A 319 7.77 -12.69 -16.64
CA ASP A 319 8.81 -13.51 -17.21
C ASP A 319 8.21 -14.64 -18.05
N LYS A 320 8.84 -14.92 -19.21
CA LYS A 320 8.46 -16.07 -20.04
C LYS A 320 8.76 -17.38 -19.31
N THR A 321 7.99 -18.42 -19.56
CA THR A 321 8.20 -19.75 -18.97
C THR A 321 9.58 -20.34 -19.31
N LYS A 322 10.13 -19.98 -20.49
CA LYS A 322 11.49 -20.30 -20.88
C LYS A 322 12.23 -19.00 -21.16
N THR A 323 13.14 -18.64 -20.28
CA THR A 323 14.02 -17.48 -20.44
C THR A 323 15.32 -17.90 -21.13
N GLN A 324 15.93 -16.96 -21.85
CA GLN A 324 17.25 -17.14 -22.44
C GLN A 324 18.34 -16.88 -21.38
N LYS A 325 19.53 -17.43 -21.61
CA LYS A 325 20.70 -17.15 -20.76
C LYS A 325 21.15 -15.71 -20.95
N MET A 326 21.65 -15.09 -19.88
CA MET A 326 22.23 -13.75 -19.92
C MET A 326 23.36 -13.68 -20.97
N PRO A 327 23.35 -12.62 -21.82
CA PRO A 327 24.41 -12.40 -22.79
C PRO A 327 25.73 -12.08 -22.09
N LYS A 328 26.84 -12.33 -22.81
CA LYS A 328 28.20 -12.04 -22.30
C LYS A 328 28.60 -10.57 -22.48
N THR A 329 27.98 -9.88 -23.42
CA THR A 329 28.17 -8.45 -23.70
C THR A 329 26.90 -7.69 -23.36
N PHE A 330 27.01 -6.45 -22.94
CA PHE A 330 25.90 -5.63 -22.48
C PHE A 330 25.68 -4.43 -23.41
N ASP A 331 25.85 -4.67 -24.73
CA ASP A 331 25.45 -3.65 -25.73
C ASP A 331 23.92 -3.53 -25.74
N LEU A 332 23.42 -2.29 -25.69
CA LEU A 332 22.00 -2.00 -25.66
C LEU A 332 21.55 -1.51 -27.02
N THR A 333 20.50 -2.10 -27.60
CA THR A 333 19.96 -1.70 -28.90
C THR A 333 18.45 -1.54 -28.83
N PHE A 334 17.97 -0.43 -29.34
CA PHE A 334 16.54 -0.15 -29.54
C PHE A 334 16.24 -0.31 -31.03
N GLU A 335 15.31 -1.19 -31.40
CA GLU A 335 14.90 -1.48 -32.77
C GLU A 335 13.41 -1.21 -32.95
N ASN A 336 13.10 -0.13 -33.67
CA ASN A 336 11.73 0.32 -34.00
C ASN A 336 10.80 0.41 -32.77
N VAL A 337 11.34 0.88 -31.65
CA VAL A 337 10.62 0.89 -30.37
C VAL A 337 9.57 2.00 -30.36
N SER A 338 8.31 1.61 -30.14
CA SER A 338 7.21 2.54 -29.83
C SER A 338 6.57 2.14 -28.50
N PHE A 339 6.11 3.14 -27.76
CA PHE A 339 5.52 2.92 -26.44
C PHE A 339 4.33 3.84 -26.17
N VAL A 340 3.25 3.24 -25.67
CA VAL A 340 2.02 3.89 -25.21
C VAL A 340 1.82 3.52 -23.75
N TYR A 341 1.57 4.48 -22.86
CA TYR A 341 1.16 4.17 -21.50
C TYR A 341 -0.26 3.58 -21.48
N PRO A 342 -0.57 2.65 -20.53
CA PRO A 342 -1.89 2.00 -20.48
C PRO A 342 -3.09 2.95 -20.40
N ASP A 343 -2.90 4.11 -19.77
CA ASP A 343 -3.94 5.12 -19.57
C ASP A 343 -3.93 6.23 -20.66
N SER A 344 -3.18 6.03 -21.75
CA SER A 344 -3.06 6.98 -22.86
C SER A 344 -3.43 6.32 -24.18
N GLU A 345 -4.04 7.09 -25.07
CA GLU A 345 -4.28 6.68 -26.47
C GLU A 345 -3.13 7.07 -27.39
N GLU A 346 -2.31 8.04 -26.98
CA GLU A 346 -1.21 8.57 -27.79
C GLU A 346 0.13 7.91 -27.44
N ALA A 347 0.94 7.67 -28.47
CA ALA A 347 2.28 7.13 -28.29
C ALA A 347 3.21 8.20 -27.69
N VAL A 348 3.85 7.87 -26.57
CA VAL A 348 4.88 8.73 -25.96
C VAL A 348 6.24 8.58 -26.64
N LEU A 349 6.49 7.43 -27.27
CA LEU A 349 7.67 7.16 -28.06
C LEU A 349 7.25 6.50 -29.38
N GLU A 350 7.81 6.98 -30.50
CA GLU A 350 7.53 6.46 -31.83
C GLU A 350 8.82 6.15 -32.61
N ASN A 351 8.94 4.89 -33.04
CA ASN A 351 10.00 4.42 -33.90
C ASN A 351 11.42 4.80 -33.43
N ILE A 352 11.71 4.58 -32.16
CA ILE A 352 13.00 4.86 -31.54
C ILE A 352 14.03 3.81 -31.97
N ASN A 353 15.12 4.28 -32.60
CA ASN A 353 16.21 3.45 -33.12
C ASN A 353 17.57 4.01 -32.70
N PHE A 354 18.32 3.29 -31.87
CA PHE A 354 19.70 3.62 -31.52
C PHE A 354 20.42 2.43 -30.91
N SER A 355 21.74 2.51 -30.84
CA SER A 355 22.58 1.49 -30.17
C SER A 355 23.65 2.13 -29.29
N VAL A 356 23.95 1.47 -28.19
CA VAL A 356 24.95 1.84 -27.19
C VAL A 356 25.88 0.66 -26.97
N LYS A 357 27.17 0.86 -27.10
CA LYS A 357 28.19 -0.19 -26.80
C LYS A 357 28.50 -0.20 -25.31
N GLN A 358 28.87 -1.34 -24.80
CA GLN A 358 29.33 -1.48 -23.43
C GLN A 358 30.43 -0.47 -23.09
N GLY A 359 30.28 0.28 -22.00
CA GLY A 359 31.22 1.30 -21.53
C GLY A 359 31.00 2.69 -22.14
N GLU A 360 30.16 2.86 -23.15
CA GLU A 360 29.81 4.19 -23.69
C GLU A 360 28.92 4.97 -22.71
N THR A 361 29.06 6.28 -22.73
CA THR A 361 28.15 7.23 -22.07
C THR A 361 27.20 7.81 -23.12
N ILE A 362 25.91 7.47 -22.97
CA ILE A 362 24.87 8.05 -23.80
C ILE A 362 24.00 9.02 -22.99
N ALA A 363 23.65 10.12 -23.59
CA ALA A 363 22.77 11.10 -22.99
C ALA A 363 21.50 11.29 -23.83
N VAL A 364 20.38 11.57 -23.15
CA VAL A 364 19.10 11.91 -23.79
C VAL A 364 18.66 13.29 -23.33
N ILE A 365 18.40 14.18 -24.28
CA ILE A 365 17.92 15.55 -24.03
C ILE A 365 16.72 15.85 -24.91
N GLY A 366 15.91 16.84 -24.54
CA GLY A 366 14.72 17.28 -25.26
C GLY A 366 13.80 18.08 -24.35
N GLY A 367 12.71 18.59 -24.89
CA GLY A 367 11.70 19.35 -24.17
C GLY A 367 10.99 18.55 -23.07
N THR A 368 10.24 19.22 -22.21
CA THR A 368 9.39 18.55 -21.21
C THR A 368 8.32 17.74 -21.95
N GLY A 369 8.09 16.50 -21.54
CA GLY A 369 7.11 15.61 -22.19
C GLY A 369 7.63 14.85 -23.42
N SER A 370 8.89 15.08 -23.88
CA SER A 370 9.43 14.42 -25.08
C SER A 370 9.72 12.92 -24.96
N GLY A 371 9.45 12.28 -23.80
CA GLY A 371 9.64 10.82 -23.62
C GLY A 371 10.99 10.40 -23.01
N LYS A 372 11.85 11.31 -22.57
CA LYS A 372 13.19 11.01 -22.02
C LYS A 372 13.19 9.98 -20.88
N SER A 373 12.42 10.25 -19.83
CA SER A 373 12.32 9.33 -18.68
C SER A 373 11.61 8.03 -19.06
N THR A 374 10.80 8.02 -20.11
CA THR A 374 10.16 6.81 -20.61
C THR A 374 11.21 5.85 -21.18
N ILE A 375 12.18 6.33 -21.98
CA ILE A 375 13.28 5.50 -22.46
C ILE A 375 14.06 4.89 -21.27
N ALA A 376 14.39 5.71 -20.26
CA ALA A 376 15.09 5.25 -19.07
C ALA A 376 14.35 4.17 -18.29
N LYS A 377 13.01 4.20 -18.28
CA LYS A 377 12.14 3.20 -17.62
C LYS A 377 11.96 1.92 -18.44
N LEU A 378 12.13 1.98 -19.76
CA LEU A 378 12.01 0.81 -20.62
C LEU A 378 13.25 -0.10 -20.54
N ILE A 379 14.45 0.45 -20.26
CA ILE A 379 15.70 -0.33 -20.15
C ILE A 379 15.64 -1.38 -19.03
N PRO A 380 15.21 -1.04 -17.78
CA PRO A 380 15.04 -2.03 -16.72
C PRO A 380 13.75 -2.86 -16.88
N ARG A 381 13.03 -2.70 -18.00
CA ARG A 381 11.76 -3.40 -18.26
C ARG A 381 10.71 -3.15 -17.18
N PHE A 382 10.59 -1.90 -16.72
CA PHE A 382 9.46 -1.50 -15.85
C PHE A 382 8.14 -1.52 -16.60
N TYR A 383 8.22 -1.45 -17.94
CA TYR A 383 7.14 -1.61 -18.90
C TYR A 383 7.65 -2.42 -20.09
N ASP A 384 6.82 -3.22 -20.70
CA ASP A 384 7.11 -3.82 -22.00
C ASP A 384 6.77 -2.84 -23.12
N VAL A 385 7.54 -2.86 -24.20
CA VAL A 385 7.33 -1.98 -25.35
C VAL A 385 6.05 -2.35 -26.10
N SER A 386 5.34 -1.35 -26.66
CA SER A 386 4.12 -1.58 -27.44
C SER A 386 4.42 -2.13 -28.85
N LYS A 387 5.54 -1.68 -29.47
CA LYS A 387 6.05 -2.18 -30.76
C LYS A 387 7.57 -2.17 -30.72
N GLY A 388 8.19 -3.02 -31.56
CA GLY A 388 9.62 -3.14 -31.64
C GLY A 388 10.22 -3.99 -30.52
N GLU A 389 11.52 -3.88 -30.32
CA GLU A 389 12.26 -4.67 -29.33
C GLU A 389 13.45 -3.88 -28.77
N ILE A 390 13.78 -4.19 -27.50
CA ILE A 390 14.98 -3.69 -26.84
C ILE A 390 15.87 -4.89 -26.59
N LYS A 391 17.09 -4.86 -27.13
CA LYS A 391 18.05 -5.96 -27.03
C LYS A 391 19.19 -5.60 -26.10
N LEU A 392 19.58 -6.55 -25.27
CA LEU A 392 20.80 -6.51 -24.47
C LEU A 392 21.73 -7.62 -24.95
N GLY A 393 22.90 -7.25 -25.49
CA GLY A 393 23.82 -8.21 -26.07
C GLY A 393 23.21 -9.08 -27.19
N GLY A 394 22.27 -8.53 -27.95
CA GLY A 394 21.57 -9.21 -29.05
C GLY A 394 20.34 -10.03 -28.61
N VAL A 395 20.03 -10.12 -27.30
CA VAL A 395 18.88 -10.83 -26.76
C VAL A 395 17.80 -9.82 -26.36
N ASP A 396 16.55 -10.05 -26.77
CA ASP A 396 15.42 -9.21 -26.33
C ASP A 396 15.27 -9.30 -24.80
N ILE A 397 15.16 -8.14 -24.14
CA ILE A 397 15.02 -8.07 -22.67
C ILE A 397 13.76 -8.78 -22.16
N ARG A 398 12.75 -8.98 -23.02
CA ARG A 398 11.53 -9.76 -22.70
C ARG A 398 11.80 -11.26 -22.60
N ASP A 399 12.90 -11.74 -23.16
CA ASP A 399 13.33 -13.13 -23.11
C ASP A 399 14.28 -13.42 -21.94
N LEU A 400 14.74 -12.38 -21.24
CA LEU A 400 15.59 -12.49 -20.06
C LEU A 400 14.72 -12.58 -18.79
N LYS A 401 15.28 -13.20 -17.75
CA LYS A 401 14.66 -13.19 -16.43
C LYS A 401 14.79 -11.78 -15.82
N GLN A 402 13.67 -11.21 -15.39
CA GLN A 402 13.62 -9.82 -14.89
C GLN A 402 14.57 -9.57 -13.72
N SER A 403 14.67 -10.52 -12.78
CA SER A 403 15.60 -10.40 -11.64
C SER A 403 17.07 -10.33 -12.09
N GLU A 404 17.47 -11.15 -13.09
CA GLU A 404 18.82 -11.13 -13.61
C GLU A 404 19.12 -9.86 -14.42
N LEU A 405 18.11 -9.31 -15.15
CA LEU A 405 18.22 -8.02 -15.85
C LEU A 405 18.41 -6.87 -14.85
N HIS A 406 17.67 -6.89 -13.73
CA HIS A 406 17.77 -5.86 -12.70
C HIS A 406 19.14 -5.88 -11.99
N ASP A 407 19.75 -7.05 -11.80
CA ASP A 407 21.11 -7.16 -11.23
C ASP A 407 22.18 -6.48 -12.10
N LEU A 408 21.91 -6.29 -13.41
CA LEU A 408 22.81 -5.60 -14.33
C LEU A 408 22.63 -4.08 -14.37
N ILE A 409 21.65 -3.52 -13.65
CA ILE A 409 21.25 -2.12 -13.79
C ILE A 409 21.29 -1.41 -12.43
N GLY A 410 22.14 -0.39 -12.34
CA GLY A 410 22.10 0.59 -11.25
C GLY A 410 21.22 1.77 -11.67
N TYR A 411 20.01 1.85 -11.11
CA TYR A 411 19.02 2.88 -11.48
C TYR A 411 18.93 4.01 -10.45
N VAL A 412 19.11 5.25 -10.90
CA VAL A 412 18.93 6.46 -10.09
C VAL A 412 17.71 7.21 -10.57
N PRO A 413 16.61 7.21 -9.83
CA PRO A 413 15.38 7.89 -10.23
C PRO A 413 15.51 9.42 -10.14
N GLN A 414 14.67 10.13 -10.87
CA GLN A 414 14.58 11.59 -10.86
C GLN A 414 14.35 12.13 -9.44
N LYS A 415 13.44 11.50 -8.69
CA LYS A 415 13.19 11.84 -7.28
C LYS A 415 13.82 10.80 -6.38
N ALA A 416 14.91 11.16 -5.72
CA ALA A 416 15.59 10.27 -4.79
C ALA A 416 14.68 9.84 -3.64
N ASN A 417 14.62 8.54 -3.41
CA ASN A 417 13.91 7.94 -2.28
C ASN A 417 14.89 7.15 -1.42
N LEU A 418 14.90 7.47 -0.11
CA LEU A 418 15.70 6.76 0.88
C LEU A 418 14.78 5.99 1.82
N PHE A 419 15.19 4.78 2.18
CA PHE A 419 14.49 3.94 3.14
C PHE A 419 14.83 4.33 4.57
N SER A 420 13.86 4.17 5.47
CA SER A 420 14.12 4.30 6.91
C SER A 420 15.14 3.26 7.37
N GLY A 421 16.07 3.67 8.22
CA GLY A 421 17.19 2.85 8.69
C GLY A 421 18.41 3.74 8.87
N ASN A 422 19.56 3.34 8.35
CA ASN A 422 20.79 4.13 8.37
C ASN A 422 21.39 4.32 6.96
N ILE A 423 22.44 5.11 6.83
CA ILE A 423 23.10 5.38 5.53
C ILE A 423 23.70 4.08 4.97
N ARG A 424 24.38 3.28 5.81
CA ARG A 424 24.96 1.99 5.42
C ARG A 424 23.93 1.08 4.75
N GLU A 425 22.78 0.85 5.39
CA GLU A 425 21.70 0.03 4.86
C GLU A 425 21.18 0.58 3.54
N ASN A 426 21.03 1.89 3.44
CA ASN A 426 20.57 2.53 2.22
C ASN A 426 21.52 2.36 1.03
N ILE A 427 22.85 2.39 1.25
CA ILE A 427 23.82 2.18 0.19
C ILE A 427 23.92 0.68 -0.15
N ASN A 428 23.94 -0.18 0.86
CA ASN A 428 24.01 -1.63 0.68
C ASN A 428 22.78 -2.20 -0.04
N TYR A 429 21.63 -1.51 0.04
CA TYR A 429 20.41 -1.90 -0.66
C TYR A 429 20.57 -2.02 -2.19
N GLY A 430 21.55 -1.32 -2.79
CA GLY A 430 21.86 -1.40 -4.22
C GLY A 430 22.66 -2.64 -4.61
N SER A 431 23.13 -3.44 -3.66
CA SER A 431 24.00 -4.61 -3.91
C SER A 431 23.33 -5.90 -3.46
N SER A 432 23.51 -6.96 -4.23
CA SER A 432 23.12 -8.34 -3.86
C SER A 432 24.03 -8.95 -2.77
N LYS A 433 25.16 -8.30 -2.46
CA LYS A 433 26.14 -8.74 -1.45
C LYS A 433 26.28 -7.66 -0.37
N ASN A 434 26.59 -8.08 0.86
CA ASN A 434 26.97 -7.15 1.90
C ASN A 434 28.31 -6.49 1.53
N LEU A 435 28.29 -5.18 1.36
CA LEU A 435 29.46 -4.38 1.05
C LEU A 435 30.29 -4.10 2.30
N SER A 436 31.60 -4.03 2.15
CA SER A 436 32.48 -3.54 3.21
C SER A 436 32.34 -2.02 3.38
N ASP A 437 32.79 -1.48 4.54
CA ASP A 437 32.76 -0.05 4.80
C ASP A 437 33.59 0.75 3.79
N GLU A 438 34.72 0.18 3.35
CA GLU A 438 35.59 0.76 2.33
C GLU A 438 34.89 0.90 1.00
N GLU A 439 34.11 -0.13 0.58
CA GLU A 439 33.34 -0.11 -0.66
C GLU A 439 32.21 0.92 -0.60
N ILE A 440 31.52 1.01 0.54
CA ILE A 440 30.48 2.02 0.79
C ILE A 440 31.07 3.42 0.75
N ILE A 441 32.20 3.65 1.44
CA ILE A 441 32.89 4.94 1.46
C ILE A 441 33.40 5.32 0.06
N GLU A 442 33.92 4.36 -0.72
CA GLU A 442 34.33 4.62 -2.10
C GLU A 442 33.15 5.08 -2.96
N ALA A 443 31.99 4.38 -2.89
CA ALA A 443 30.78 4.80 -3.59
C ALA A 443 30.30 6.17 -3.17
N LEU A 444 30.35 6.49 -1.88
CA LEU A 444 30.02 7.82 -1.33
C LEU A 444 31.00 8.91 -1.81
N LYS A 445 32.29 8.59 -1.93
CA LYS A 445 33.30 9.53 -2.46
C LYS A 445 33.05 9.82 -3.93
N ILE A 446 32.79 8.81 -4.75
CA ILE A 446 32.46 8.98 -6.17
C ILE A 446 31.20 9.84 -6.31
N ALA A 447 30.16 9.57 -5.50
CA ALA A 447 28.92 10.34 -5.49
C ALA A 447 29.03 11.72 -4.84
N GLN A 448 30.23 12.15 -4.41
CA GLN A 448 30.48 13.42 -3.69
C GLN A 448 29.62 13.53 -2.41
N ALA A 449 29.29 12.42 -1.78
CA ALA A 449 28.46 12.37 -0.56
C ALA A 449 29.31 12.22 0.71
N TRP A 450 30.52 11.67 0.65
CA TRP A 450 31.35 11.41 1.80
C TRP A 450 31.67 12.66 2.62
N ASP A 451 31.92 13.82 1.96
CA ASP A 451 32.24 15.08 2.62
C ASP A 451 31.19 15.55 3.63
N PHE A 452 29.91 15.23 3.42
CA PHE A 452 28.88 15.54 4.39
C PHE A 452 28.57 14.38 5.35
N VAL A 453 28.65 13.11 4.88
CA VAL A 453 28.39 11.92 5.70
C VAL A 453 29.39 11.84 6.87
N GLN A 454 30.70 11.98 6.62
CA GLN A 454 31.73 11.95 7.67
C GLN A 454 31.61 13.08 8.72
N LYS A 455 30.76 14.06 8.51
CA LYS A 455 30.48 15.15 9.47
C LYS A 455 29.25 14.90 10.32
N LEU A 456 28.50 13.84 10.02
CA LEU A 456 27.35 13.45 10.82
C LEU A 456 27.83 12.73 12.10
N PRO A 457 27.06 12.81 13.20
CA PRO A 457 27.48 12.24 14.49
C PRO A 457 27.82 10.74 14.44
N GLU A 458 27.10 9.97 13.63
CA GLU A 458 27.23 8.52 13.53
C GLU A 458 27.74 8.04 12.16
N ASP A 459 28.25 8.94 11.29
CA ASP A 459 28.78 8.62 9.96
C ASP A 459 27.87 7.72 9.13
N LEU A 460 28.32 6.49 8.82
CA LEU A 460 27.56 5.49 8.04
C LEU A 460 26.34 4.96 8.80
N ASN A 461 26.35 5.01 10.12
CA ASN A 461 25.23 4.55 10.95
C ASN A 461 24.20 5.66 11.22
N GLU A 462 24.43 6.88 10.70
CA GLU A 462 23.52 8.00 10.85
C GLU A 462 22.12 7.64 10.37
N LYS A 463 21.13 7.97 11.18
CA LYS A 463 19.72 7.62 10.98
C LYS A 463 19.12 8.31 9.76
N VAL A 464 18.49 7.54 8.89
CA VAL A 464 17.69 8.00 7.77
C VAL A 464 16.21 7.93 8.15
N SER A 465 15.53 9.07 8.23
CA SER A 465 14.08 9.12 8.47
C SER A 465 13.30 8.68 7.22
N GLN A 466 12.02 8.40 7.38
CA GLN A 466 11.13 7.97 6.27
C GLN A 466 11.20 8.94 5.08
N GLY A 467 11.61 8.43 3.91
CA GLY A 467 11.83 9.21 2.69
C GLY A 467 13.02 10.17 2.79
N GLY A 468 13.92 9.98 3.76
CA GLY A 468 15.10 10.82 3.96
C GLY A 468 14.78 12.27 4.31
N LYS A 469 13.69 12.55 5.04
CA LYS A 469 13.23 13.92 5.34
C LYS A 469 14.24 14.75 6.12
N ASN A 470 15.18 14.12 6.80
CA ASN A 470 16.28 14.77 7.52
C ASN A 470 17.46 15.16 6.62
N PHE A 471 17.43 14.85 5.33
CA PHE A 471 18.45 15.24 4.36
C PHE A 471 17.90 16.24 3.34
N SER A 472 18.76 17.15 2.85
CA SER A 472 18.41 18.05 1.75
C SER A 472 18.20 17.29 0.44
N GLY A 473 17.53 17.89 -0.55
CA GLY A 473 17.30 17.28 -1.87
C GLY A 473 18.60 16.80 -2.53
N GLY A 474 19.62 17.63 -2.55
CA GLY A 474 20.93 17.29 -3.11
C GLY A 474 21.69 16.21 -2.32
N GLN A 475 21.54 16.15 -0.99
CA GLN A 475 22.09 15.07 -0.18
C GLN A 475 21.41 13.73 -0.49
N LYS A 476 20.07 13.70 -0.54
CA LYS A 476 19.33 12.49 -0.94
C LYS A 476 19.75 12.00 -2.31
N GLN A 477 19.87 12.91 -3.26
CA GLN A 477 20.27 12.56 -4.63
C GLN A 477 21.65 11.94 -4.67
N ARG A 478 22.63 12.52 -3.95
CA ARG A 478 23.99 11.95 -3.85
C ARG A 478 24.01 10.59 -3.18
N LEU A 479 23.22 10.36 -2.14
CA LEU A 479 23.07 9.05 -1.52
C LEU A 479 22.42 8.03 -2.47
N SER A 480 21.42 8.46 -3.25
CA SER A 480 20.81 7.59 -4.29
C SER A 480 21.79 7.24 -5.40
N ILE A 481 22.64 8.19 -5.83
CA ILE A 481 23.71 7.94 -6.79
C ILE A 481 24.76 6.98 -6.20
N ALA A 482 25.16 7.17 -4.93
CA ALA A 482 26.08 6.26 -4.26
C ALA A 482 25.55 4.82 -4.20
N ARG A 483 24.25 4.64 -3.93
CA ARG A 483 23.56 3.34 -3.97
C ARG A 483 23.70 2.66 -5.32
N ALA A 484 23.48 3.39 -6.41
CA ALA A 484 23.60 2.84 -7.77
C ALA A 484 25.04 2.50 -8.13
N ILE A 485 26.01 3.31 -7.71
CA ILE A 485 27.44 3.04 -7.93
C ILE A 485 27.88 1.81 -7.13
N ALA A 486 27.42 1.67 -5.90
CA ALA A 486 27.75 0.58 -4.99
C ALA A 486 27.31 -0.79 -5.53
N SER A 487 26.27 -0.86 -6.37
CA SER A 487 25.82 -2.09 -7.04
C SER A 487 26.89 -2.69 -7.95
N LYS A 488 27.86 -1.88 -8.43
CA LYS A 488 28.85 -2.26 -9.45
C LYS A 488 28.23 -2.81 -10.74
N ALA A 489 26.97 -2.50 -11.00
CA ALA A 489 26.22 -2.95 -12.16
C ALA A 489 26.88 -2.47 -13.47
N PRO A 490 26.90 -3.27 -14.54
CA PRO A 490 27.51 -2.89 -15.82
C PRO A 490 26.79 -1.74 -16.54
N ILE A 491 25.54 -1.46 -16.19
CA ILE A 491 24.75 -0.38 -16.76
C ILE A 491 24.27 0.55 -15.62
N LEU A 492 24.57 1.84 -15.73
CA LEU A 492 24.08 2.88 -14.79
C LEU A 492 23.11 3.78 -15.53
N ILE A 493 21.92 3.94 -14.97
CA ILE A 493 20.87 4.81 -15.51
C ILE A 493 20.65 5.98 -14.53
N PHE A 494 20.77 7.21 -15.04
CA PHE A 494 20.56 8.44 -14.30
C PHE A 494 19.38 9.19 -14.91
N ASP A 495 18.20 9.08 -14.29
CA ASP A 495 16.99 9.77 -14.77
C ASP A 495 16.90 11.16 -14.14
N ASP A 496 17.37 12.19 -14.86
CA ASP A 496 17.45 13.61 -14.44
C ASP A 496 18.07 13.80 -13.04
N SER A 497 19.03 12.95 -12.70
CA SER A 497 19.55 12.82 -11.33
C SER A 497 20.53 13.92 -10.94
N PHE A 498 21.01 14.71 -11.88
CA PHE A 498 21.99 15.78 -11.64
C PHE A 498 21.35 17.17 -11.45
N SER A 499 20.08 17.33 -11.81
CA SER A 499 19.37 18.60 -11.75
C SER A 499 19.23 19.19 -10.33
N ALA A 500 19.21 18.32 -9.31
CA ALA A 500 19.13 18.72 -7.91
C ALA A 500 20.49 19.12 -7.29
N LEU A 501 21.58 19.02 -8.05
CA LEU A 501 22.93 19.32 -7.58
C LEU A 501 23.35 20.73 -8.01
N ASP A 502 24.21 21.36 -7.17
CA ASP A 502 24.90 22.60 -7.58
C ASP A 502 25.95 22.30 -8.64
N TYR A 503 26.26 23.29 -9.48
CA TYR A 503 27.15 23.14 -10.63
C TYR A 503 28.55 22.57 -10.29
N LYS A 504 29.08 22.94 -9.13
CA LYS A 504 30.41 22.52 -8.68
C LYS A 504 30.42 21.05 -8.27
N THR A 505 29.40 20.63 -7.55
CA THR A 505 29.22 19.24 -7.12
C THR A 505 28.90 18.34 -8.33
N ASP A 506 28.04 18.78 -9.24
CA ASP A 506 27.73 18.08 -10.49
C ASP A 506 28.99 17.86 -11.35
N ALA A 507 29.78 18.90 -11.58
CA ALA A 507 31.00 18.79 -12.37
C ALA A 507 32.03 17.82 -11.76
N LYS A 508 32.22 17.84 -10.42
CA LYS A 508 33.12 16.91 -9.71
C LYS A 508 32.62 15.47 -9.79
N LEU A 509 31.34 15.27 -9.54
CA LEU A 509 30.69 13.95 -9.60
C LEU A 509 30.88 13.32 -11.00
N ARG A 510 30.61 14.08 -12.06
CA ARG A 510 30.78 13.57 -13.44
C ARG A 510 32.23 13.26 -13.77
N ALA A 511 33.17 14.06 -13.29
CA ALA A 511 34.60 13.78 -13.47
C ALA A 511 35.01 12.46 -12.76
N GLU A 512 34.55 12.23 -11.55
CA GLU A 512 34.81 10.97 -10.82
C GLU A 512 34.11 9.78 -11.50
N LEU A 513 32.85 9.93 -11.93
CA LEU A 513 32.14 8.90 -12.69
C LEU A 513 32.87 8.52 -13.98
N ALA A 514 33.37 9.48 -14.75
CA ALA A 514 34.10 9.23 -15.99
C ALA A 514 35.38 8.40 -15.76
N ILE A 515 36.05 8.58 -14.62
CA ILE A 515 37.29 7.87 -14.27
C ILE A 515 37.01 6.51 -13.63
N LYS A 516 36.16 6.50 -12.62
CA LYS A 516 35.93 5.34 -11.74
C LYS A 516 34.98 4.30 -12.30
N THR A 517 34.06 4.72 -13.18
CA THR A 517 33.03 3.85 -13.80
C THR A 517 33.23 3.70 -15.31
N LYS A 518 34.49 3.75 -15.78
CA LYS A 518 34.82 3.73 -17.22
C LYS A 518 34.34 2.49 -17.96
N SER A 519 34.32 1.34 -17.30
CA SER A 519 33.88 0.05 -17.87
C SER A 519 32.35 -0.10 -17.88
N GLN A 520 31.63 0.77 -17.18
CA GLN A 520 30.17 0.72 -17.05
C GLN A 520 29.53 1.62 -18.11
N THR A 521 28.49 1.12 -18.76
CA THR A 521 27.63 1.90 -19.66
C THR A 521 26.82 2.90 -18.85
N LYS A 522 26.82 4.17 -19.25
CA LYS A 522 26.05 5.21 -18.57
C LYS A 522 24.96 5.75 -19.47
N PHE A 523 23.73 5.63 -19.03
CA PHE A 523 22.56 6.21 -19.66
C PHE A 523 22.07 7.42 -18.86
N ILE A 524 22.21 8.62 -19.40
CA ILE A 524 21.95 9.88 -18.69
C ILE A 524 20.78 10.61 -19.34
N VAL A 525 19.67 10.72 -18.63
CA VAL A 525 18.60 11.67 -18.98
C VAL A 525 18.92 13.00 -18.33
N ALA A 526 18.98 14.06 -19.10
CA ALA A 526 19.28 15.38 -18.59
C ALA A 526 18.39 16.48 -19.21
N GLN A 527 18.22 17.55 -18.44
CA GLN A 527 17.59 18.79 -18.90
C GLN A 527 18.65 19.87 -19.16
N ARG A 528 19.86 19.69 -18.59
CA ARG A 528 20.96 20.65 -18.74
C ARG A 528 21.97 20.18 -19.78
N VAL A 529 22.24 21.01 -20.77
CA VAL A 529 23.24 20.75 -21.81
C VAL A 529 24.63 20.55 -21.18
N THR A 530 24.98 21.36 -20.18
CA THR A 530 26.27 21.28 -19.48
C THR A 530 26.53 19.91 -18.82
N SER A 531 25.47 19.16 -18.47
CA SER A 531 25.58 17.85 -17.85
C SER A 531 25.94 16.74 -18.83
N ILE A 532 25.74 16.95 -20.13
CA ILE A 532 25.86 15.92 -21.16
C ILE A 532 26.88 16.20 -22.26
N MET A 533 27.54 17.37 -22.25
CA MET A 533 28.50 17.79 -23.29
C MET A 533 29.63 16.80 -23.53
N GLN A 534 29.98 15.97 -22.53
CA GLN A 534 31.05 14.97 -22.59
C GLN A 534 30.55 13.55 -22.91
N ALA A 535 29.26 13.38 -23.21
CA ALA A 535 28.73 12.08 -23.59
C ALA A 535 29.29 11.64 -24.98
N ASP A 536 29.53 10.33 -25.11
CA ASP A 536 29.98 9.74 -26.37
C ASP A 536 28.92 9.86 -27.46
N LYS A 537 27.64 9.83 -27.05
CA LYS A 537 26.47 10.07 -27.92
C LYS A 537 25.40 10.85 -27.16
N ILE A 538 24.80 11.80 -27.83
CA ILE A 538 23.64 12.53 -27.35
C ILE A 538 22.48 12.26 -28.29
N ILE A 539 21.35 11.81 -27.75
CA ILE A 539 20.09 11.65 -28.44
C ILE A 539 19.23 12.88 -28.15
N VAL A 540 18.79 13.55 -29.19
CA VAL A 540 17.83 14.66 -29.09
C VAL A 540 16.44 14.13 -29.39
N LEU A 541 15.55 14.26 -28.39
CA LEU A 541 14.15 13.84 -28.49
C LEU A 541 13.24 15.05 -28.62
N ASP A 542 12.34 14.98 -29.58
CA ASP A 542 11.23 15.92 -29.70
C ASP A 542 9.95 15.19 -30.13
N GLY A 543 8.81 15.50 -29.45
CA GLY A 543 7.51 14.89 -29.73
C GLY A 543 7.53 13.36 -29.77
N GLY A 544 8.32 12.71 -28.91
CA GLY A 544 8.43 11.24 -28.85
C GLY A 544 9.30 10.61 -29.95
N LYS A 545 10.00 11.41 -30.78
CA LYS A 545 10.85 10.96 -31.89
C LYS A 545 12.29 11.39 -31.69
N ILE A 546 13.22 10.62 -32.26
CA ILE A 546 14.62 11.03 -32.32
C ILE A 546 14.80 12.00 -33.50
N VAL A 547 15.18 13.25 -33.18
CA VAL A 547 15.43 14.31 -34.18
C VAL A 547 16.92 14.54 -34.40
N GLY A 548 17.79 13.93 -33.64
CA GLY A 548 19.25 13.97 -33.83
C GLY A 548 20.00 13.00 -32.94
N ILE A 549 21.09 12.44 -33.44
CA ILE A 549 22.06 11.64 -32.69
C ILE A 549 23.45 12.11 -33.09
N GLY A 550 24.30 12.46 -32.13
CA GLY A 550 25.68 12.88 -32.39
C GLY A 550 26.41 13.27 -31.12
N ILE A 551 27.61 13.78 -31.26
CA ILE A 551 28.36 14.41 -30.17
C ILE A 551 27.95 15.89 -30.04
N HIS A 552 28.20 16.48 -28.88
CA HIS A 552 27.80 17.85 -28.54
C HIS A 552 28.12 18.87 -29.64
N GLY A 553 29.37 18.97 -30.09
CA GLY A 553 29.77 19.95 -31.10
C GLY A 553 29.15 19.71 -32.48
N GLU A 554 28.87 18.47 -32.84
CA GLU A 554 28.17 18.11 -34.06
C GLU A 554 26.71 18.53 -34.04
N LEU A 555 26.02 18.27 -32.92
CA LEU A 555 24.62 18.66 -32.75
C LEU A 555 24.44 20.17 -32.62
N LEU A 556 25.34 20.90 -31.96
CA LEU A 556 25.32 22.36 -31.93
C LEU A 556 25.39 22.99 -33.32
N LYS A 557 26.15 22.34 -34.25
CA LYS A 557 26.31 22.84 -35.62
C LYS A 557 25.13 22.46 -36.49
N ASN A 558 24.64 21.21 -36.39
CA ASN A 558 23.79 20.61 -37.43
C ASN A 558 22.34 20.35 -36.98
N ASN A 559 22.02 20.52 -35.70
CA ASN A 559 20.68 20.24 -35.16
C ASN A 559 20.07 21.50 -34.55
N GLU A 560 19.03 22.02 -35.18
CA GLU A 560 18.35 23.26 -34.77
C GLU A 560 17.73 23.13 -33.38
N ILE A 561 17.01 22.03 -33.11
CA ILE A 561 16.36 21.79 -31.81
C ILE A 561 17.39 21.70 -30.69
N TYR A 562 18.52 21.02 -30.91
CA TYR A 562 19.58 20.98 -29.92
C TYR A 562 20.22 22.35 -29.66
N ARG A 563 20.37 23.14 -30.72
CA ARG A 563 20.91 24.49 -30.64
C ARG A 563 19.96 25.42 -29.89
N GLU A 564 18.64 25.29 -30.10
CA GLU A 564 17.62 26.03 -29.38
C GLU A 564 17.67 25.69 -27.85
N ILE A 565 17.74 24.39 -27.51
CA ILE A 565 17.89 23.95 -26.12
C ILE A 565 19.20 24.52 -25.52
N ALA A 566 20.29 24.54 -26.28
CA ALA A 566 21.56 25.06 -25.82
C ALA A 566 21.53 26.59 -25.63
N SER A 567 20.91 27.34 -26.55
CA SER A 567 20.80 28.81 -26.46
C SER A 567 19.91 29.29 -25.30
N SER A 568 19.01 28.44 -24.82
CA SER A 568 18.23 28.72 -23.61
C SER A 568 19.08 28.64 -22.31
N GLN A 569 20.29 28.07 -22.36
CA GLN A 569 21.12 27.77 -21.19
C GLN A 569 22.55 28.33 -21.27
N LEU A 570 23.05 28.62 -22.45
CA LEU A 570 24.39 29.12 -22.75
C LEU A 570 24.28 30.44 -23.52
N SER A 571 25.26 31.31 -23.37
CA SER A 571 25.35 32.53 -24.16
C SER A 571 25.76 32.23 -25.60
N ASP A 572 25.40 33.12 -26.51
CA ASP A 572 25.78 32.98 -27.93
C ASP A 572 27.30 32.91 -28.14
N GLU A 573 28.06 33.65 -27.33
CA GLU A 573 29.52 33.62 -27.33
C GLU A 573 30.10 32.26 -26.89
N GLU A 574 29.48 31.61 -25.89
CA GLU A 574 29.87 30.26 -25.45
C GLU A 574 29.54 29.23 -26.52
N ILE A 575 28.38 29.32 -27.15
CA ILE A 575 27.97 28.41 -28.23
C ILE A 575 28.92 28.53 -29.42
N GLU A 576 29.24 29.77 -29.90
CA GLU A 576 30.18 29.96 -30.97
C GLU A 576 31.58 29.49 -30.67
N THR A 577 32.03 29.68 -29.43
CA THR A 577 33.33 29.19 -28.96
C THR A 577 33.41 27.68 -29.02
N GLN A 578 32.36 26.99 -28.56
CA GLN A 578 32.28 25.54 -28.56
C GLN A 578 32.21 24.96 -29.99
N ILE A 579 31.50 25.63 -30.91
CA ILE A 579 31.50 25.24 -32.33
C ILE A 579 32.89 25.40 -32.92
N LYS A 580 33.58 26.53 -32.69
CA LYS A 580 34.94 26.78 -33.17
C LYS A 580 35.94 25.76 -32.62
N ASP A 581 35.84 25.41 -31.36
CA ASP A 581 36.71 24.39 -30.73
C ASP A 581 36.46 22.98 -31.31
N PHE A 582 35.21 22.64 -31.60
CA PHE A 582 34.88 21.41 -32.30
C PHE A 582 35.45 21.37 -33.72
N GLU A 583 35.37 22.42 -34.47
CA GLU A 583 35.95 22.53 -35.82
C GLU A 583 37.48 22.41 -35.81
N LYS A 584 38.15 23.02 -34.85
CA LYS A 584 39.57 22.89 -34.64
C LYS A 584 40.00 21.46 -34.29
N GLN A 585 39.23 20.78 -33.48
CA GLN A 585 39.46 19.36 -33.13
C GLN A 585 39.28 18.42 -34.33
N LYS A 586 38.32 18.73 -35.21
CA LYS A 586 38.05 17.91 -36.42
C LYS A 586 39.05 18.16 -37.53
N SER A 587 39.65 19.34 -37.60
CA SER A 587 40.70 19.71 -38.57
C SER A 587 42.13 19.32 -38.15
N ALA A 588 42.36 18.90 -36.88
CA ALA A 588 43.66 18.48 -36.41
C ALA A 588 43.95 17.01 -36.74
N PRO A 589 45.13 16.65 -37.33
CA PRO A 589 45.46 15.26 -37.65
C PRO A 589 45.62 14.43 -36.39
N LYS A 590 44.92 13.29 -36.35
CA LYS A 590 44.94 12.32 -35.22
C LYS A 590 46.30 11.68 -35.07
N THR A 591 47.22 12.29 -34.30
CA THR A 591 48.50 11.67 -33.93
C THR A 591 48.42 11.06 -32.53
N LYS A 592 48.82 9.78 -32.39
CA LYS A 592 48.88 9.00 -31.13
C LYS A 592 49.70 9.65 -29.99
N LYS A 593 50.33 10.81 -30.20
CA LYS A 593 51.11 11.58 -29.20
C LYS A 593 50.24 12.51 -28.32
N GLU A 594 49.05 12.94 -28.78
CA GLU A 594 48.24 13.94 -28.04
C GLU A 594 47.40 13.36 -26.91
N VAL A 595 47.02 12.07 -27.01
CA VAL A 595 46.31 11.39 -25.90
C VAL A 595 47.21 11.28 -24.67
N LYS A 596 48.54 11.13 -24.83
CA LYS A 596 49.49 11.20 -23.70
C LYS A 596 49.69 12.61 -23.15
N LYS A 597 49.54 13.65 -23.96
CA LYS A 597 49.71 15.05 -23.53
C LYS A 597 48.47 15.57 -22.76
N ALA A 598 47.26 15.20 -23.15
CA ALA A 598 46.03 15.55 -22.42
C ALA A 598 46.01 14.92 -21.01
N VAL A 599 46.43 13.67 -20.87
CA VAL A 599 46.58 13.00 -19.56
C VAL A 599 47.65 13.65 -18.69
N SER A 600 48.73 14.20 -19.30
CA SER A 600 49.81 14.90 -18.57
C SER A 600 49.39 16.31 -18.12
N VAL A 601 48.58 17.02 -18.90
CA VAL A 601 48.06 18.35 -18.59
C VAL A 601 47.03 18.27 -17.48
N SER A 602 46.13 17.29 -17.48
CA SER A 602 45.13 17.09 -16.39
C SER A 602 45.85 16.77 -15.05
N LYS A 603 46.93 15.92 -15.10
CA LYS A 603 47.79 15.68 -13.92
C LYS A 603 48.52 16.93 -13.42
N LYS A 604 48.96 17.84 -14.31
CA LYS A 604 49.59 19.09 -13.93
C LYS A 604 48.62 20.10 -13.31
N ILE A 605 47.40 20.17 -13.84
CA ILE A 605 46.32 21.04 -13.29
C ILE A 605 45.89 20.53 -11.92
N ALA A 606 45.72 19.24 -11.72
CA ALA A 606 45.40 18.64 -10.42
C ALA A 606 46.52 18.91 -9.37
N LYS A 607 47.80 18.79 -9.82
CA LYS A 607 48.96 19.05 -8.94
C LYS A 607 49.13 20.57 -8.58
N LYS A 608 48.72 21.48 -9.47
CA LYS A 608 48.73 22.94 -9.23
C LYS A 608 47.61 23.41 -8.31
N SER A 609 46.44 22.78 -8.40
CA SER A 609 45.34 23.02 -7.48
C SER A 609 45.61 22.48 -6.06
N LEU A 610 46.27 21.31 -5.95
CA LEU A 610 46.73 20.77 -4.66
C LEU A 610 47.79 21.68 -3.98
N ARG A 611 48.79 22.19 -4.77
CA ARG A 611 49.78 23.13 -4.23
C ARG A 611 49.20 24.45 -3.80
N LYS A 612 48.18 24.99 -4.51
CA LYS A 612 47.46 26.20 -4.07
C LYS A 612 46.62 25.96 -2.79
N ALA A 613 46.06 24.79 -2.61
CA ALA A 613 45.31 24.42 -1.42
C ALA A 613 46.21 24.24 -0.19
N VAL A 614 47.42 23.65 -0.36
CA VAL A 614 48.42 23.50 0.71
C VAL A 614 49.02 24.85 1.11
N ALA A 615 49.34 25.71 0.14
CA ALA A 615 49.88 27.05 0.39
C ALA A 615 48.87 28.02 1.09
N LYS A 616 47.58 27.75 0.92
CA LYS A 616 46.52 28.51 1.60
C LYS A 616 46.27 28.04 3.04
N LYS A 617 46.65 26.79 3.37
CA LYS A 617 46.60 26.25 4.74
C LYS A 617 47.77 26.72 5.59
N SER A 618 48.99 26.91 5.01
CA SER A 618 50.15 27.39 5.74
C SER A 618 50.08 28.88 6.08
N LYS A 619 49.26 29.70 5.41
CA LYS A 619 49.06 31.14 5.73
C LYS A 619 47.92 31.41 6.72
N LYS A 620 47.16 30.40 7.18
CA LYS A 620 46.12 30.54 8.22
C LYS A 620 46.51 29.94 9.57
N GLY A 621 47.76 29.51 9.73
CA GLY A 621 48.30 28.94 10.96
C GLY A 621 49.23 29.90 11.75
N VAL A 622 49.30 31.19 11.36
CA VAL A 622 50.00 32.24 12.08
C VAL A 622 49.12 33.49 12.08
N LYS A 623 48.19 33.50 12.97
CA LYS A 623 47.66 34.68 13.70
C LYS A 623 46.74 34.18 14.81
#